data_978a5a11f2e26cfac5d1f08717a73271
#
_entry.id   978a5a11f2e26cfac5d1f08717a73271
#
_cell.length_a   1.000
_cell.length_b   1.000
_cell.length_c   1.000
_cell.angle_alpha   90.00
_cell.angle_beta   90.00
_cell.angle_gamma   90.00
#
_symmetry.space_group_name_H-M   'P 1'
#
loop_
_entity.id
_entity.type
_entity.pdbx_description
1 polymer ?
#
loop_
_entity_poly.entity_id
_entity_poly.type
_entity_poly.pdbx_seq_one_letter_code
_entity_poly.pdbx_strand_id
1 'polypeptide(L)'
;MKRSLITFGILFSLCLSMGLFTACSTEEEQAQPQQNLVNLAAKGKIILSMQDFNAEREITRAVQAPTDTQVVDLDNGMTAEISVERGQKRKTAVTRAHDIYSGHFNLYALNPATNLRVGNVLRGTIGWVTKPTPSNPWAGEYTFIPDAGSLLVLAPGTYKFVCYNDAVEDDGTNLTIKNFNNPLIGSTTATIPANSIEYKVDIEMKHPAVRCQVSMQNLIGDGEPTAGFANMKGRLIATTTKAIRYSADLTSKTVIPGTDILEFPLEGYGTGVSTTSYLYVLPGDGTDMKLEFYNGTCYYNSVGTLKTSLTKLGTMAANDDYKLNIKINPSYKYLFNDGTTGYL
;
A
#
# COMPACT_ATOMS: atom_id res chain seq x y z
N MET A 1 64.55 -6.93 2.73
CA MET A 1 65.55 -5.85 2.57
C MET A 1 64.91 -4.52 2.76
N LYS A 2 65.45 -3.76 3.80
CA LYS A 2 65.40 -2.29 4.04
C LYS A 2 64.01 -1.64 4.14
N ARG A 3 63.46 -1.37 5.30
CA ARG A 3 63.69 -0.34 6.35
C ARG A 3 63.95 1.06 5.79
N SER A 4 63.01 2.01 6.07
CA SER A 4 63.39 3.33 6.60
C SER A 4 62.20 3.98 7.33
N LEU A 5 62.39 4.16 8.61
CA LEU A 5 61.72 5.12 9.51
C LEU A 5 62.23 6.52 9.19
N ILE A 6 61.43 7.56 9.30
CA ILE A 6 61.86 8.90 9.72
C ILE A 6 60.82 9.49 10.67
N THR A 7 61.29 9.62 11.91
CA THR A 7 60.73 10.37 13.03
C THR A 7 61.31 11.82 12.97
N PHE A 8 60.65 12.80 13.57
CA PHE A 8 61.08 14.11 14.12
C PHE A 8 59.98 15.16 13.80
N GLY A 9 59.57 16.03 14.68
CA GLY A 9 60.06 16.44 15.99
C GLY A 9 59.11 17.52 16.54
N ILE A 10 59.07 17.54 17.81
CA ILE A 10 58.39 18.47 18.71
C ILE A 10 59.06 19.84 18.61
N LEU A 11 58.30 20.92 18.54
CA LEU A 11 58.77 22.21 19.03
C LEU A 11 57.69 22.93 19.85
N PHE A 12 57.95 22.98 21.10
CA PHE A 12 57.32 23.78 22.15
C PHE A 12 57.77 25.25 21.97
N SER A 13 56.87 26.19 21.94
CA SER A 13 57.20 27.59 22.19
C SER A 13 56.15 28.24 23.08
N LEU A 14 56.58 28.42 24.29
CA LEU A 14 55.94 29.13 25.38
C LEU A 14 56.23 30.64 25.19
N CYS A 15 55.19 31.46 24.97
CA CYS A 15 55.31 32.91 25.19
C CYS A 15 54.22 33.40 26.12
N LEU A 16 54.67 33.63 27.34
CA LEU A 16 53.95 34.31 28.41
C LEU A 16 54.09 35.83 28.13
N SER A 17 52.97 36.53 27.93
CA SER A 17 52.90 37.97 28.09
C SER A 17 51.58 38.38 28.74
N MET A 18 51.71 38.82 29.98
CA MET A 18 50.69 39.53 30.76
C MET A 18 50.33 40.85 30.06
N GLY A 19 49.07 41.06 29.82
CA GLY A 19 48.51 42.37 29.44
C GLY A 19 47.13 42.51 30.09
N LEU A 20 47.07 43.11 31.24
CA LEU A 20 45.85 43.55 31.92
C LEU A 20 45.21 44.68 31.07
N PHE A 21 44.09 44.36 30.42
CA PHE A 21 43.14 45.40 30.04
C PHE A 21 41.76 44.98 30.58
N THR A 22 41.38 45.61 31.66
CA THR A 22 40.01 45.69 32.11
C THR A 22 39.22 46.56 31.13
N ALA A 23 38.51 45.95 30.21
CA ALA A 23 37.41 46.56 29.50
C ALA A 23 36.14 45.84 29.89
N CYS A 24 35.35 46.43 30.80
CA CYS A 24 33.94 46.10 30.92
C CYS A 24 33.24 46.46 29.60
N SER A 25 33.13 45.53 28.70
CA SER A 25 32.03 45.52 27.74
C SER A 25 30.97 44.63 28.31
N THR A 26 29.89 45.19 28.81
CA THR A 26 28.60 44.53 28.90
C THR A 26 28.21 44.14 27.47
N GLU A 27 28.71 43.01 26.99
CA GLU A 27 28.01 42.28 25.94
C GLU A 27 26.70 41.83 26.60
N GLU A 28 25.64 42.56 26.30
CA GLU A 28 24.31 41.99 26.33
C GLU A 28 24.39 40.75 25.43
N GLU A 29 24.60 39.60 26.07
CA GLU A 29 24.30 38.32 25.48
C GLU A 29 22.85 38.45 25.01
N GLN A 30 22.65 38.76 23.73
CA GLN A 30 21.35 38.65 23.09
C GLN A 30 20.97 37.19 23.28
N ALA A 31 20.22 36.93 24.33
CA ALA A 31 19.57 35.66 24.53
C ALA A 31 18.80 35.39 23.25
N GLN A 32 19.34 34.49 22.42
CA GLN A 32 18.57 33.97 21.29
C GLN A 32 17.25 33.53 21.88
N PRO A 33 16.12 34.00 21.32
CA PRO A 33 14.82 33.62 21.84
C PRO A 33 14.81 32.09 21.85
N GLN A 34 14.74 31.48 23.04
CA GLN A 34 14.56 30.07 23.18
C GLN A 34 13.31 29.73 22.35
N GLN A 35 13.54 29.18 21.16
CA GLN A 35 12.43 28.70 20.35
C GLN A 35 11.70 27.70 21.21
N ASN A 36 10.46 28.01 21.61
CA ASN A 36 9.62 27.11 22.36
C ASN A 36 9.29 25.88 21.50
N LEU A 37 10.19 24.91 21.52
CA LEU A 37 10.05 23.68 20.75
C LEU A 37 8.82 22.89 21.26
N VAL A 38 8.04 22.38 20.35
CA VAL A 38 6.82 21.64 20.60
C VAL A 38 7.02 20.19 20.23
N ASN A 39 6.82 19.29 21.19
CA ASN A 39 6.86 17.85 20.94
C ASN A 39 5.48 17.37 20.48
N LEU A 40 5.39 16.93 19.23
CA LEU A 40 4.16 16.39 18.62
C LEU A 40 3.65 15.15 19.34
N ALA A 41 4.55 14.29 19.78
CA ALA A 41 4.16 13.06 20.49
C ALA A 41 3.43 13.32 21.80
N ALA A 42 3.77 14.42 22.49
CA ALA A 42 3.21 14.75 23.80
C ALA A 42 2.01 15.71 23.74
N LYS A 43 1.97 16.61 22.76
CA LYS A 43 1.00 17.70 22.69
C LYS A 43 0.13 17.71 21.44
N GLY A 44 0.49 16.91 20.42
CA GLY A 44 -0.27 16.83 19.17
C GLY A 44 -1.37 15.77 19.24
N LYS A 45 -2.57 16.12 18.83
CA LYS A 45 -3.62 15.16 18.51
C LYS A 45 -3.63 14.94 17.00
N ILE A 46 -3.00 13.85 16.56
CA ILE A 46 -2.92 13.50 15.15
C ILE A 46 -4.08 12.57 14.84
N ILE A 47 -4.97 12.99 13.96
CA ILE A 47 -6.13 12.21 13.52
C ILE A 47 -5.88 11.70 12.12
N LEU A 48 -6.04 10.40 11.92
CA LEU A 48 -5.95 9.77 10.62
C LEU A 48 -7.35 9.34 10.17
N SER A 49 -7.81 9.84 9.04
CA SER A 49 -9.00 9.32 8.36
C SER A 49 -8.56 8.43 7.22
N MET A 50 -9.24 7.29 7.05
CA MET A 50 -8.92 6.34 5.97
C MET A 50 -9.89 6.54 4.82
N GLN A 51 -9.38 6.74 3.61
CA GLN A 51 -10.21 6.78 2.41
C GLN A 51 -10.68 5.36 2.07
N ASP A 52 -11.96 5.20 1.76
CA ASP A 52 -12.48 3.93 1.26
C ASP A 52 -12.03 3.68 -0.18
N PHE A 53 -11.88 2.40 -0.57
CA PHE A 53 -11.70 2.05 -1.97
C PHE A 53 -12.90 2.52 -2.82
N ASN A 54 -12.63 3.02 -4.01
CA ASN A 54 -13.59 3.66 -4.93
C ASN A 54 -14.28 4.93 -4.39
N ALA A 55 -13.75 5.58 -3.35
CA ALA A 55 -14.36 6.77 -2.74
C ALA A 55 -14.55 7.93 -3.73
N GLU A 56 -13.64 8.09 -4.67
CA GLU A 56 -13.63 9.19 -5.66
C GLU A 56 -14.50 8.90 -6.90
N ARG A 57 -15.06 7.69 -6.99
CA ARG A 57 -15.79 7.28 -8.18
C ARG A 57 -17.25 7.68 -8.11
N GLU A 58 -17.71 8.54 -8.99
CA GLU A 58 -19.13 8.79 -9.18
C GLU A 58 -19.80 7.57 -9.82
N ILE A 59 -20.90 7.11 -9.21
CA ILE A 59 -21.73 6.07 -9.78
C ILE A 59 -22.63 6.74 -10.83
N THR A 60 -22.20 6.75 -12.07
CA THR A 60 -23.12 7.01 -13.15
C THR A 60 -23.97 5.76 -13.40
N ARG A 61 -25.28 5.92 -13.56
CA ARG A 61 -26.24 4.82 -13.80
C ARG A 61 -25.89 3.94 -15.01
N ALA A 62 -24.97 4.38 -15.86
CA ALA A 62 -24.56 3.69 -17.09
C ALA A 62 -23.42 2.67 -16.89
N VAL A 63 -22.83 2.56 -15.69
CA VAL A 63 -21.78 1.58 -15.43
C VAL A 63 -22.37 0.42 -14.62
N GLN A 64 -23.35 -0.23 -15.16
CA GLN A 64 -23.55 -1.64 -14.92
C GLN A 64 -22.35 -2.30 -15.60
N ALA A 65 -21.50 -2.98 -14.85
CA ALA A 65 -20.28 -3.57 -15.35
C ALA A 65 -20.58 -4.34 -16.65
N PRO A 66 -19.91 -4.03 -17.74
CA PRO A 66 -19.95 -4.94 -18.85
C PRO A 66 -19.37 -6.23 -18.33
N THR A 67 -20.11 -7.28 -18.44
CA THR A 67 -19.65 -8.64 -18.35
C THR A 67 -18.76 -8.95 -19.55
N ASP A 68 -17.71 -8.16 -19.71
CA ASP A 68 -16.69 -8.41 -20.72
C ASP A 68 -15.92 -9.64 -20.23
N THR A 69 -16.33 -10.79 -20.69
CA THR A 69 -15.77 -12.08 -20.36
C THR A 69 -14.65 -12.38 -21.35
N GLN A 70 -13.50 -12.74 -20.84
CA GLN A 70 -12.42 -13.30 -21.62
C GLN A 70 -12.47 -14.81 -21.48
N VAL A 71 -12.57 -15.52 -22.60
CA VAL A 71 -12.51 -17.00 -22.63
C VAL A 71 -11.10 -17.41 -22.99
N VAL A 72 -10.55 -18.35 -22.23
CA VAL A 72 -9.20 -18.88 -22.44
C VAL A 72 -9.30 -20.40 -22.44
N ASP A 73 -8.70 -21.02 -23.46
CA ASP A 73 -8.58 -22.48 -23.51
C ASP A 73 -7.56 -22.93 -22.46
N LEU A 74 -7.94 -23.91 -21.69
CA LEU A 74 -7.06 -24.67 -20.83
C LEU A 74 -6.67 -25.96 -21.54
N ASP A 75 -5.50 -26.48 -21.25
CA ASP A 75 -5.14 -27.80 -21.75
C ASP A 75 -6.21 -28.84 -21.33
N ASN A 76 -6.39 -29.89 -22.12
CA ASN A 76 -7.37 -30.96 -21.91
C ASN A 76 -8.86 -30.61 -22.20
N GLY A 77 -9.10 -29.63 -23.08
CA GLY A 77 -10.46 -29.29 -23.53
C GLY A 77 -11.30 -28.53 -22.51
N MET A 78 -10.74 -28.13 -21.39
CA MET A 78 -11.39 -27.20 -20.46
C MET A 78 -11.24 -25.77 -20.93
N THR A 79 -12.17 -24.90 -20.53
CA THR A 79 -12.07 -23.46 -20.74
C THR A 79 -12.20 -22.69 -19.44
N ALA A 80 -11.57 -21.53 -19.37
CA ALA A 80 -11.76 -20.57 -18.29
C ALA A 80 -12.43 -19.31 -18.81
N GLU A 81 -13.53 -18.93 -18.19
CA GLU A 81 -14.15 -17.63 -18.42
C GLU A 81 -13.67 -16.66 -17.32
N ILE A 82 -13.02 -15.60 -17.70
CA ILE A 82 -12.50 -14.58 -16.79
C ILE A 82 -13.33 -13.32 -16.97
N SER A 83 -14.04 -12.92 -15.93
CA SER A 83 -14.79 -11.67 -15.89
C SER A 83 -14.25 -10.74 -14.83
N VAL A 84 -14.36 -9.44 -15.06
CA VAL A 84 -13.87 -8.39 -14.16
C VAL A 84 -15.06 -7.62 -13.60
N GLU A 85 -15.23 -7.68 -12.32
CA GLU A 85 -16.16 -6.80 -11.60
C GLU A 85 -15.37 -5.64 -10.99
N ARG A 86 -15.80 -4.41 -11.30
CA ARG A 86 -15.28 -3.23 -10.64
C ARG A 86 -16.10 -2.94 -9.40
N GLY A 87 -15.43 -2.78 -8.27
CA GLY A 87 -16.07 -2.33 -7.04
C GLY A 87 -16.83 -1.03 -7.26
N GLN A 88 -17.97 -0.90 -6.62
CA GLN A 88 -18.79 0.31 -6.67
C GLN A 88 -18.68 1.06 -5.35
N LYS A 89 -18.71 2.41 -5.41
CA LYS A 89 -18.87 3.21 -4.21
C LYS A 89 -20.14 2.78 -3.50
N ARG A 90 -20.03 2.33 -2.27
CA ARG A 90 -21.19 1.86 -1.52
C ARG A 90 -22.06 3.03 -1.12
N LYS A 91 -23.31 3.04 -1.57
CA LYS A 91 -24.32 4.02 -1.15
C LYS A 91 -24.90 3.74 0.23
N THR A 92 -24.74 2.54 0.75
CA THR A 92 -25.33 2.10 2.02
C THR A 92 -24.29 1.37 2.84
N ALA A 93 -24.23 1.74 4.10
CA ALA A 93 -23.42 1.08 5.10
C ALA A 93 -23.84 -0.39 5.25
N VAL A 94 -23.09 -1.29 4.65
CA VAL A 94 -23.21 -2.73 4.92
C VAL A 94 -22.09 -3.09 5.88
N THR A 95 -22.48 -3.74 6.96
CA THR A 95 -21.65 -4.25 8.04
C THR A 95 -20.50 -5.13 7.55
N ARG A 96 -19.43 -4.52 7.08
CA ARG A 96 -18.12 -5.19 6.98
C ARG A 96 -17.15 -4.39 7.80
N ALA A 97 -16.44 -5.09 8.69
CA ALA A 97 -15.31 -4.52 9.37
C ALA A 97 -14.40 -3.85 8.32
N HIS A 98 -14.05 -2.58 8.54
CA HIS A 98 -12.94 -2.00 7.83
C HIS A 98 -11.74 -2.92 8.06
N ASP A 99 -11.03 -3.27 7.00
CA ASP A 99 -9.70 -3.85 7.13
C ASP A 99 -8.80 -2.78 7.74
N ILE A 100 -8.86 -2.72 9.07
CA ILE A 100 -8.03 -1.78 9.84
C ILE A 100 -6.60 -2.24 9.64
N TYR A 101 -5.81 -1.38 9.02
CA TYR A 101 -4.39 -1.61 8.99
C TYR A 101 -3.85 -1.62 10.42
N SER A 102 -3.38 -2.76 10.88
CA SER A 102 -2.92 -2.99 12.26
C SER A 102 -1.42 -2.71 12.47
N GLY A 103 -0.73 -2.28 11.41
CA GLY A 103 0.71 -2.03 11.45
C GLY A 103 1.08 -0.64 11.98
N HIS A 104 2.36 -0.30 11.80
CA HIS A 104 2.88 1.00 12.19
C HIS A 104 2.70 2.03 11.09
N PHE A 105 2.65 3.27 11.53
CA PHE A 105 2.67 4.46 10.70
C PHE A 105 3.88 5.32 11.07
N ASN A 106 4.38 6.04 10.09
CA ASN A 106 5.47 6.99 10.21
C ASN A 106 4.97 8.36 9.77
N LEU A 107 5.32 9.38 10.53
CA LEU A 107 4.94 10.77 10.28
C LEU A 107 6.18 11.65 10.32
N TYR A 108 6.36 12.47 9.30
CA TYR A 108 7.38 13.51 9.30
C TYR A 108 6.82 14.86 8.89
N ALA A 109 7.54 15.91 9.21
CA ALA A 109 7.24 17.27 8.81
C ALA A 109 8.19 17.76 7.73
N LEU A 110 7.70 18.57 6.81
CA LEU A 110 8.47 19.29 5.81
C LEU A 110 8.32 20.80 6.03
N ASN A 111 9.40 21.53 5.84
CA ASN A 111 9.33 22.97 5.70
C ASN A 111 8.66 23.29 4.35
N PRO A 112 7.52 24.00 4.31
CA PRO A 112 6.79 24.23 3.08
C PRO A 112 7.52 25.12 2.06
N ALA A 113 8.51 25.91 2.49
CA ALA A 113 9.30 26.77 1.60
C ALA A 113 10.44 26.01 0.90
N THR A 114 11.00 24.97 1.55
CA THR A 114 12.18 24.25 1.05
C THR A 114 11.87 22.82 0.67
N ASN A 115 10.73 22.28 1.08
CA ASN A 115 10.34 20.86 0.99
C ASN A 115 11.35 19.89 1.66
N LEU A 116 12.20 20.41 2.54
CA LEU A 116 13.13 19.58 3.30
C LEU A 116 12.47 19.09 4.60
N ARG A 117 12.83 17.88 5.00
CA ARG A 117 12.39 17.31 6.28
C ARG A 117 12.94 18.10 7.45
N VAL A 118 12.09 18.26 8.47
CA VAL A 118 12.39 18.95 9.70
C VAL A 118 12.11 18.04 10.87
N GLY A 119 13.05 17.92 11.79
CA GLY A 119 12.96 17.02 12.93
C GLY A 119 13.10 15.54 12.54
N ASN A 120 12.75 14.68 13.50
CA ASN A 120 12.81 13.24 13.33
C ASN A 120 11.48 12.70 12.75
N VAL A 121 11.50 11.45 12.29
CA VAL A 121 10.28 10.72 11.93
C VAL A 121 9.61 10.24 13.23
N LEU A 122 8.34 10.58 13.40
CA LEU A 122 7.50 10.08 14.48
C LEU A 122 6.89 8.74 14.06
N ARG A 123 7.21 7.68 14.79
CA ARG A 123 6.67 6.34 14.55
C ARG A 123 5.61 6.02 15.59
N GLY A 124 4.57 5.28 15.18
CA GLY A 124 3.50 4.88 16.07
C GLY A 124 2.49 3.96 15.41
N THR A 125 1.45 3.64 16.15
CA THR A 125 0.30 2.84 15.73
C THR A 125 -0.96 3.70 15.71
N ILE A 126 -2.09 3.10 15.38
CA ILE A 126 -3.38 3.79 15.40
C ILE A 126 -4.31 3.19 16.44
N GLY A 127 -5.09 4.05 17.08
CA GLY A 127 -6.19 3.69 17.97
C GLY A 127 -7.48 4.38 17.56
N TRP A 128 -8.61 3.86 18.01
CA TRP A 128 -9.91 4.43 17.72
C TRP A 128 -10.20 5.67 18.59
N VAL A 129 -10.59 6.77 17.95
CA VAL A 129 -11.18 7.95 18.64
C VAL A 129 -12.68 7.78 18.74
N THR A 130 -13.31 7.44 17.61
CA THR A 130 -14.75 7.20 17.52
C THR A 130 -14.96 5.83 16.89
N LYS A 131 -15.63 4.93 17.61
CA LYS A 131 -15.93 3.60 17.07
C LYS A 131 -17.05 3.70 16.05
N PRO A 132 -16.98 2.92 14.95
CA PRO A 132 -18.10 2.78 14.04
C PRO A 132 -19.36 2.32 14.78
N THR A 133 -20.50 2.84 14.38
CA THR A 133 -21.80 2.41 14.88
C THR A 133 -22.53 1.60 13.80
N PRO A 134 -23.53 0.76 14.15
CA PRO A 134 -24.34 0.05 13.14
C PRO A 134 -25.02 0.99 12.14
N SER A 135 -25.35 2.24 12.57
CA SER A 135 -25.95 3.27 11.71
C SER A 135 -24.94 4.03 10.87
N ASN A 136 -23.66 4.05 11.27
CA ASN A 136 -22.56 4.64 10.52
C ASN A 136 -21.27 3.83 10.70
N PRO A 137 -21.17 2.68 10.05
CA PRO A 137 -20.01 1.79 10.16
C PRO A 137 -18.72 2.38 9.54
N TRP A 138 -18.83 3.52 8.87
CA TRP A 138 -17.72 4.22 8.23
C TRP A 138 -17.24 5.45 9.00
N ALA A 139 -17.91 5.84 10.07
CA ALA A 139 -17.54 6.98 10.91
C ALA A 139 -16.43 6.62 11.91
N GLY A 140 -15.34 6.06 11.43
CA GLY A 140 -14.17 5.79 12.28
C GLY A 140 -13.15 6.91 12.13
N GLU A 141 -12.86 7.61 13.22
CA GLU A 141 -11.66 8.43 13.33
C GLU A 141 -10.59 7.65 14.09
N TYR A 142 -9.37 7.68 13.58
CA TYR A 142 -8.23 7.05 14.22
C TYR A 142 -7.28 8.11 14.75
N THR A 143 -6.82 7.93 15.97
CA THR A 143 -5.73 8.73 16.51
C THR A 143 -4.40 8.00 16.37
N PHE A 144 -3.37 8.73 16.02
CA PHE A 144 -2.00 8.23 16.02
C PHE A 144 -1.49 8.13 17.45
N ILE A 145 -0.98 6.97 17.82
CA ILE A 145 -0.40 6.68 19.13
C ILE A 145 1.09 6.50 18.95
N PRO A 146 1.93 7.46 19.37
CA PRO A 146 3.37 7.36 19.23
C PRO A 146 3.97 6.15 19.96
N ASP A 147 4.96 5.51 19.37
CA ASP A 147 5.76 4.49 20.02
C ASP A 147 6.59 5.11 21.16
N ALA A 148 6.91 4.31 22.18
CA ALA A 148 7.73 4.75 23.30
C ALA A 148 9.10 5.27 22.81
N GLY A 149 9.43 6.51 23.16
CA GLY A 149 10.69 7.13 22.75
C GLY A 149 10.68 7.73 21.33
N SER A 150 9.62 7.57 20.55
CA SER A 150 9.49 8.23 19.25
C SER A 150 9.08 9.69 19.44
N LEU A 151 9.82 10.60 18.85
CA LEU A 151 9.65 12.05 19.04
C LEU A 151 9.71 12.80 17.71
N LEU A 152 8.82 13.76 17.56
CA LEU A 152 8.90 14.80 16.52
C LEU A 152 8.78 16.15 17.20
N VAL A 153 9.90 16.86 17.25
CA VAL A 153 10.01 18.15 17.95
C VAL A 153 10.21 19.25 16.91
N LEU A 154 9.30 20.22 16.90
CA LEU A 154 9.24 21.31 15.93
C LEU A 154 9.13 22.66 16.61
N ALA A 155 9.67 23.70 15.99
CA ALA A 155 9.38 25.08 16.37
C ALA A 155 7.92 25.43 16.00
N PRO A 156 7.30 26.43 16.67
CA PRO A 156 6.04 26.98 16.18
C PRO A 156 6.15 27.44 14.74
N GLY A 157 5.16 27.11 13.91
CA GLY A 157 5.20 27.42 12.48
C GLY A 157 4.29 26.53 11.66
N THR A 158 4.22 26.79 10.38
CA THR A 158 3.44 25.99 9.42
C THR A 158 4.34 24.95 8.77
N TYR A 159 3.83 23.70 8.72
CA TYR A 159 4.54 22.55 8.17
C TYR A 159 3.60 21.74 7.27
N LYS A 160 4.18 21.09 6.26
CA LYS A 160 3.51 20.02 5.55
C LYS A 160 3.85 18.70 6.26
N PHE A 161 2.84 18.03 6.77
CA PHE A 161 2.96 16.71 7.39
C PHE A 161 2.70 15.63 6.34
N VAL A 162 3.52 14.59 6.34
CA VAL A 162 3.36 13.40 5.50
C VAL A 162 3.34 12.18 6.40
N CYS A 163 2.31 11.38 6.26
CA CYS A 163 2.10 10.13 7.00
C CYS A 163 2.04 8.96 6.02
N TYR A 164 2.64 7.84 6.38
CA TYR A 164 2.63 6.62 5.59
C TYR A 164 2.75 5.40 6.51
N ASN A 165 2.24 4.24 6.04
CA ASN A 165 2.37 2.99 6.79
C ASN A 165 3.66 2.24 6.45
N ASP A 166 3.96 1.16 7.19
CA ASP A 166 5.17 0.35 7.03
C ASP A 166 5.20 -0.50 5.74
N ALA A 167 4.12 -0.49 4.93
CA ALA A 167 4.13 -1.02 3.57
C ALA A 167 4.83 -0.09 2.55
N VAL A 168 5.21 1.11 2.96
CA VAL A 168 5.91 2.12 2.15
C VAL A 168 7.37 2.18 2.59
N GLU A 169 8.29 2.06 1.63
CA GLU A 169 9.72 2.21 1.90
C GLU A 169 10.11 3.68 1.87
N ASP A 170 10.87 4.12 2.85
CA ASP A 170 11.36 5.49 3.00
C ASP A 170 12.89 5.50 3.00
N ASP A 171 13.51 6.15 2.01
CA ASP A 171 14.96 6.31 1.90
C ASP A 171 15.48 7.66 2.45
N GLY A 172 14.60 8.44 3.10
CA GLY A 172 14.89 9.78 3.60
C GLY A 172 14.56 10.88 2.60
N THR A 173 14.59 10.60 1.31
CA THR A 173 14.35 11.55 0.22
C THR A 173 13.08 11.21 -0.55
N ASN A 174 12.77 9.93 -0.67
CA ASN A 174 11.64 9.43 -1.44
C ASN A 174 10.86 8.40 -0.65
N LEU A 175 9.58 8.27 -0.99
CA LEU A 175 8.71 7.20 -0.56
C LEU A 175 8.46 6.24 -1.73
N THR A 176 8.75 4.96 -1.54
CA THR A 176 8.60 3.94 -2.59
C THR A 176 7.51 2.94 -2.21
N ILE A 177 6.55 2.75 -3.10
CA ILE A 177 5.52 1.71 -3.00
C ILE A 177 5.82 0.59 -4.00
N LYS A 178 5.56 -0.63 -3.59
CA LYS A 178 5.76 -1.84 -4.40
C LYS A 178 4.44 -2.56 -4.63
N ASN A 179 4.39 -3.42 -5.66
CA ASN A 179 3.28 -4.33 -5.85
C ASN A 179 3.09 -5.23 -4.63
N PHE A 180 1.86 -5.69 -4.45
CA PHE A 180 1.43 -6.70 -3.48
C PHE A 180 1.50 -6.25 -2.01
N ASN A 181 1.88 -5.02 -1.74
CA ASN A 181 1.77 -4.39 -0.43
C ASN A 181 0.50 -3.54 -0.36
N ASN A 182 -0.03 -3.33 0.84
CA ASN A 182 -1.15 -2.41 1.09
C ASN A 182 -0.63 -1.05 1.57
N PRO A 183 -0.13 -0.18 0.68
CA PRO A 183 0.40 1.10 1.07
C PRO A 183 -0.73 2.07 1.41
N LEU A 184 -0.47 2.89 2.45
CA LEU A 184 -1.28 4.02 2.84
C LEU A 184 -0.39 5.25 2.92
N ILE A 185 -0.77 6.33 2.26
CA ILE A 185 -0.03 7.59 2.25
C ILE A 185 -1.01 8.75 2.38
N GLY A 186 -0.68 9.72 3.23
CA GLY A 186 -1.48 10.94 3.38
C GLY A 186 -0.61 12.15 3.65
N SER A 187 -1.12 13.34 3.36
CA SER A 187 -0.44 14.58 3.73
C SER A 187 -1.43 15.69 4.03
N THR A 188 -1.02 16.60 4.90
CA THR A 188 -1.76 17.80 5.24
C THR A 188 -0.81 18.94 5.56
N THR A 189 -1.29 20.18 5.47
CA THR A 189 -0.56 21.35 5.96
C THR A 189 -1.24 21.85 7.23
N ALA A 190 -0.47 21.98 8.30
CA ALA A 190 -0.98 22.45 9.58
C ALA A 190 -0.01 23.41 10.24
N THR A 191 -0.53 24.30 11.06
CA THR A 191 0.25 25.27 11.84
C THR A 191 0.34 24.84 13.29
N ILE A 192 1.57 24.76 13.80
CA ILE A 192 1.87 24.53 15.21
C ILE A 192 1.92 25.89 15.89
N PRO A 193 0.99 26.20 16.81
CA PRO A 193 0.97 27.48 17.49
C PRO A 193 2.01 27.56 18.61
N ALA A 194 2.50 28.76 18.90
CA ALA A 194 3.57 29.01 19.87
C ALA A 194 3.21 28.63 21.32
N ASN A 195 1.95 28.69 21.70
CA ASN A 195 1.51 28.61 23.10
C ASN A 195 0.34 27.66 23.37
N SER A 196 0.07 26.70 22.46
CA SER A 196 -1.06 25.80 22.70
C SER A 196 -0.70 24.60 23.56
N ILE A 197 -1.69 24.24 24.40
CA ILE A 197 -1.63 23.05 25.22
C ILE A 197 -1.84 21.81 24.36
N GLU A 198 -2.71 21.92 23.36
CA GLU A 198 -3.00 20.88 22.35
C GLU A 198 -3.20 21.49 20.97
N TYR A 199 -2.83 20.79 19.94
CA TYR A 199 -3.12 21.14 18.55
C TYR A 199 -3.48 19.89 17.76
N LYS A 200 -4.31 20.08 16.74
CA LYS A 200 -4.84 18.97 15.92
C LYS A 200 -4.18 18.97 14.55
N VAL A 201 -3.78 17.79 14.11
CA VAL A 201 -3.29 17.53 12.75
C VAL A 201 -4.18 16.44 12.14
N ASP A 202 -5.01 16.82 11.17
CA ASP A 202 -5.90 15.90 10.47
C ASP A 202 -5.24 15.47 9.16
N ILE A 203 -5.09 14.16 8.94
CA ILE A 203 -4.49 13.60 7.74
C ILE A 203 -5.44 12.57 7.14
N GLU A 204 -5.83 12.79 5.88
CA GLU A 204 -6.54 11.78 5.10
C GLU A 204 -5.53 10.82 4.48
N MET A 205 -5.62 9.55 4.86
CA MET A 205 -4.81 8.46 4.34
C MET A 205 -5.48 7.87 3.10
N LYS A 206 -4.73 7.79 2.00
CA LYS A 206 -5.19 7.31 0.69
C LYS A 206 -4.51 6.01 0.33
N HIS A 207 -5.18 5.22 -0.51
CA HIS A 207 -4.62 4.00 -1.11
C HIS A 207 -3.98 4.33 -2.46
N PRO A 208 -2.66 4.44 -2.56
CA PRO A 208 -1.98 4.66 -3.84
C PRO A 208 -1.95 3.40 -4.72
N ALA A 209 -2.34 2.26 -4.19
CA ALA A 209 -2.49 0.99 -4.91
C ALA A 209 -3.94 0.73 -5.31
N VAL A 210 -4.11 -0.24 -6.19
CA VAL A 210 -5.38 -0.84 -6.61
C VAL A 210 -5.60 -2.10 -5.80
N ARG A 211 -6.78 -2.28 -5.24
CA ARG A 211 -7.15 -3.53 -4.56
C ARG A 211 -7.74 -4.51 -5.55
N CYS A 212 -7.32 -5.76 -5.48
CA CYS A 212 -7.80 -6.83 -6.34
C CYS A 212 -8.11 -8.09 -5.52
N GLN A 213 -9.12 -8.82 -5.92
CA GLN A 213 -9.44 -10.14 -5.37
C GLN A 213 -9.66 -11.12 -6.51
N VAL A 214 -9.07 -12.31 -6.42
CA VAL A 214 -9.29 -13.39 -7.38
C VAL A 214 -10.25 -14.39 -6.78
N SER A 215 -11.35 -14.66 -7.48
CA SER A 215 -12.34 -15.66 -7.12
C SER A 215 -12.42 -16.69 -8.23
N MET A 216 -12.20 -17.94 -7.91
CA MET A 216 -12.32 -19.05 -8.85
C MET A 216 -13.54 -19.89 -8.49
N GLN A 217 -14.32 -20.24 -9.50
CA GLN A 217 -15.50 -21.06 -9.37
C GLN A 217 -15.43 -22.20 -10.39
N ASN A 218 -15.69 -23.44 -9.92
CA ASN A 218 -15.99 -24.55 -10.81
C ASN A 218 -17.50 -24.64 -10.97
N LEU A 219 -17.93 -24.85 -12.18
CA LEU A 219 -19.34 -25.17 -12.45
C LEU A 219 -19.50 -26.69 -12.49
N ILE A 220 -20.38 -27.16 -11.65
CA ILE A 220 -20.87 -28.51 -11.74
C ILE A 220 -22.34 -28.41 -12.07
N GLY A 221 -22.77 -29.24 -13.05
CA GLY A 221 -24.17 -29.37 -13.36
C GLY A 221 -24.98 -29.85 -12.14
N ASP A 222 -26.24 -29.53 -12.12
CA ASP A 222 -27.16 -29.84 -11.02
C ASP A 222 -27.04 -31.30 -10.54
N GLY A 223 -26.57 -31.49 -9.31
CA GLY A 223 -26.65 -32.75 -8.57
C GLY A 223 -25.36 -33.56 -8.40
N GLU A 224 -24.24 -33.17 -8.99
CA GLU A 224 -22.97 -33.88 -8.78
C GLU A 224 -22.19 -33.36 -7.56
N PRO A 225 -21.52 -34.24 -6.79
CA PRO A 225 -20.69 -33.81 -5.69
C PRO A 225 -19.55 -32.90 -6.20
N THR A 226 -19.46 -31.74 -5.63
CA THR A 226 -18.44 -30.73 -5.97
C THR A 226 -17.05 -31.28 -5.75
N ALA A 227 -16.39 -31.71 -6.81
CA ALA A 227 -14.97 -31.92 -6.79
C ALA A 227 -14.30 -30.54 -6.70
N GLY A 228 -13.88 -30.17 -5.50
CA GLY A 228 -13.23 -28.91 -5.26
C GLY A 228 -11.89 -28.78 -5.99
N PHE A 229 -11.35 -27.60 -5.93
CA PHE A 229 -9.97 -27.36 -6.34
C PHE A 229 -9.01 -27.98 -5.32
N ALA A 230 -7.95 -28.62 -5.80
CA ALA A 230 -6.91 -29.15 -4.94
C ALA A 230 -5.53 -28.74 -5.45
N ASN A 231 -4.70 -28.28 -4.52
CA ASN A 231 -3.31 -27.88 -4.78
C ASN A 231 -3.14 -26.85 -5.91
N MET A 232 -4.15 -26.05 -6.20
CA MET A 232 -4.07 -25.03 -7.22
C MET A 232 -3.18 -23.87 -6.76
N LYS A 233 -2.27 -23.48 -7.62
CA LYS A 233 -1.39 -22.33 -7.42
C LYS A 233 -1.58 -21.33 -8.53
N GLY A 234 -1.85 -20.12 -8.15
CA GLY A 234 -1.96 -18.98 -9.04
C GLY A 234 -0.82 -18.00 -8.86
N ARG A 235 -0.55 -17.25 -9.91
CA ARG A 235 0.36 -16.10 -9.89
C ARG A 235 -0.31 -14.90 -10.52
N LEU A 236 -0.16 -13.76 -9.87
CA LEU A 236 -0.43 -12.48 -10.49
C LEU A 236 0.93 -11.83 -10.81
N ILE A 237 1.11 -11.44 -12.06
CA ILE A 237 2.39 -10.97 -12.58
C ILE A 237 2.19 -9.55 -13.10
N ALA A 238 2.86 -8.58 -12.48
CA ALA A 238 3.01 -7.22 -13.01
C ALA A 238 4.21 -7.22 -13.96
N THR A 239 4.01 -6.87 -15.23
CA THR A 239 5.06 -7.04 -16.25
C THR A 239 5.88 -5.79 -16.54
N THR A 240 5.36 -4.60 -16.22
CA THR A 240 5.99 -3.32 -16.59
C THR A 240 6.35 -2.44 -15.41
N THR A 241 5.56 -2.46 -14.35
CA THR A 241 5.76 -1.60 -13.17
C THR A 241 6.10 -2.42 -11.94
N LYS A 242 7.33 -2.29 -11.47
CA LYS A 242 7.79 -2.93 -10.24
C LYS A 242 7.51 -2.07 -9.00
N ALA A 243 7.69 -0.76 -9.10
CA ALA A 243 7.47 0.15 -8.00
C ALA A 243 7.08 1.55 -8.51
N ILE A 244 6.51 2.36 -7.63
CA ILE A 244 6.32 3.79 -7.84
C ILE A 244 7.03 4.53 -6.71
N ARG A 245 7.89 5.48 -7.08
CA ARG A 245 8.61 6.35 -6.17
C ARG A 245 7.98 7.72 -6.17
N TYR A 246 7.63 8.21 -4.99
CA TYR A 246 7.16 9.57 -4.76
C TYR A 246 8.27 10.42 -4.16
N SER A 247 8.31 11.72 -4.49
CA SER A 247 9.12 12.68 -3.72
C SER A 247 8.64 12.76 -2.27
N ALA A 248 9.50 13.19 -1.35
CA ALA A 248 9.14 13.30 0.07
C ALA A 248 7.91 14.18 0.32
N ASP A 249 7.66 15.15 -0.54
CA ASP A 249 6.51 16.05 -0.46
C ASP A 249 5.27 15.54 -1.22
N LEU A 250 5.33 14.36 -1.83
CA LEU A 250 4.27 13.72 -2.62
C LEU A 250 3.81 14.51 -3.87
N THR A 251 4.58 15.51 -4.32
CA THR A 251 4.20 16.33 -5.48
C THR A 251 4.59 15.70 -6.80
N SER A 252 5.58 14.84 -6.80
CA SER A 252 6.03 14.13 -8.00
C SER A 252 6.09 12.63 -7.77
N LYS A 253 5.93 11.88 -8.86
CA LYS A 253 6.07 10.42 -8.85
C LYS A 253 6.82 9.94 -10.08
N THR A 254 7.60 8.87 -9.90
CA THR A 254 8.35 8.20 -10.96
C THR A 254 8.03 6.71 -10.93
N VAL A 255 7.69 6.15 -12.08
CA VAL A 255 7.50 4.70 -12.24
C VAL A 255 8.86 4.03 -12.35
N ILE A 256 9.09 2.99 -11.56
CA ILE A 256 10.26 2.13 -11.64
C ILE A 256 9.86 0.90 -12.45
N PRO A 257 10.43 0.70 -13.64
CA PRO A 257 10.07 -0.41 -14.50
C PRO A 257 10.60 -1.73 -13.93
N GLY A 258 9.92 -2.81 -14.31
CA GLY A 258 10.34 -4.17 -13.99
C GLY A 258 9.16 -5.10 -13.81
N THR A 259 9.46 -6.38 -13.63
CA THR A 259 8.47 -7.43 -13.37
C THR A 259 8.43 -7.74 -11.89
N ASP A 260 7.23 -7.98 -11.38
CA ASP A 260 7.00 -8.44 -10.01
C ASP A 260 5.96 -9.56 -10.02
N ILE A 261 6.07 -10.52 -9.10
CA ILE A 261 5.26 -11.74 -9.11
C ILE A 261 4.73 -11.99 -7.70
N LEU A 262 3.43 -12.22 -7.58
CA LEU A 262 2.78 -12.71 -6.37
C LEU A 262 2.21 -14.10 -6.61
N GLU A 263 2.64 -15.07 -5.83
CA GLU A 263 2.03 -16.41 -5.80
C GLU A 263 0.95 -16.46 -4.72
N PHE A 264 -0.15 -17.13 -5.02
CA PHE A 264 -1.24 -17.34 -4.08
C PHE A 264 -1.83 -18.76 -4.24
N PRO A 265 -2.24 -19.41 -3.13
CA PRO A 265 -2.97 -20.65 -3.19
C PRO A 265 -4.43 -20.39 -3.55
N LEU A 266 -5.04 -21.35 -4.24
CA LEU A 266 -6.47 -21.43 -4.50
C LEU A 266 -6.93 -22.82 -4.08
N GLU A 267 -7.54 -22.91 -2.92
CA GLU A 267 -8.07 -24.15 -2.39
C GLU A 267 -9.54 -23.95 -1.99
N GLY A 268 -10.39 -24.86 -2.39
CA GLY A 268 -11.83 -24.79 -2.09
C GLY A 268 -12.44 -26.17 -2.06
N TYR A 269 -12.11 -26.95 -1.03
CA TYR A 269 -12.70 -28.26 -0.85
C TYR A 269 -14.20 -28.16 -0.56
N GLY A 270 -15.01 -28.77 -1.40
CA GLY A 270 -16.44 -28.97 -1.16
C GLY A 270 -17.36 -27.79 -1.44
N THR A 271 -16.86 -26.60 -1.76
CA THR A 271 -17.71 -25.42 -2.02
C THR A 271 -17.76 -25.02 -3.49
N GLY A 272 -16.90 -25.57 -4.32
CA GLY A 272 -16.77 -25.16 -5.72
C GLY A 272 -16.31 -23.71 -5.95
N VAL A 273 -16.01 -22.98 -4.88
CA VAL A 273 -15.55 -21.59 -4.93
C VAL A 273 -14.33 -21.43 -4.03
N SER A 274 -13.29 -20.83 -4.55
CA SER A 274 -12.11 -20.38 -3.81
C SER A 274 -11.86 -18.90 -4.07
N THR A 275 -11.58 -18.16 -3.02
CA THR A 275 -11.35 -16.71 -3.13
C THR A 275 -10.11 -16.34 -2.34
N THR A 276 -9.21 -15.58 -2.98
CA THR A 276 -8.02 -15.08 -2.31
C THR A 276 -8.34 -14.02 -1.25
N SER A 277 -7.39 -13.75 -0.37
CA SER A 277 -7.36 -12.48 0.34
C SER A 277 -7.25 -11.30 -0.65
N TYR A 278 -7.35 -10.09 -0.16
CA TYR A 278 -7.10 -8.92 -1.02
C TYR A 278 -5.63 -8.85 -1.43
N LEU A 279 -5.44 -8.63 -2.72
CA LEU A 279 -4.16 -8.39 -3.37
C LEU A 279 -4.08 -6.91 -3.75
N TYR A 280 -2.92 -6.33 -3.67
CA TYR A 280 -2.73 -4.91 -3.97
C TYR A 280 -1.74 -4.78 -5.12
N VAL A 281 -2.14 -4.10 -6.20
CA VAL A 281 -1.30 -3.91 -7.39
C VAL A 281 -1.14 -2.42 -7.66
N LEU A 282 -0.05 -2.05 -8.35
CA LEU A 282 0.18 -0.66 -8.71
C LEU A 282 -0.76 -0.22 -9.83
N PRO A 283 -1.19 1.06 -9.83
CA PRO A 283 -1.98 1.63 -10.92
C PRO A 283 -1.23 1.54 -12.26
N GLY A 284 -1.97 1.28 -13.32
CA GLY A 284 -1.40 1.15 -14.66
C GLY A 284 -2.39 0.60 -15.66
N ASP A 285 -1.90 0.10 -16.78
CA ASP A 285 -2.71 -0.61 -17.76
C ASP A 285 -2.93 -2.05 -17.32
N GLY A 286 -4.17 -2.52 -17.31
CA GLY A 286 -4.50 -3.90 -16.96
C GLY A 286 -3.87 -4.94 -17.88
N THR A 287 -3.49 -4.56 -19.10
CA THR A 287 -2.75 -5.44 -20.01
C THR A 287 -1.35 -5.78 -19.50
N ASP A 288 -0.79 -4.95 -18.62
CA ASP A 288 0.47 -5.19 -17.94
C ASP A 288 0.37 -6.26 -16.84
N MET A 289 -0.84 -6.67 -16.50
CA MET A 289 -1.10 -7.71 -15.53
C MET A 289 -1.38 -9.03 -16.23
N LYS A 290 -0.72 -10.10 -15.77
CA LYS A 290 -0.96 -11.46 -16.22
C LYS A 290 -1.42 -12.32 -15.05
N LEU A 291 -2.37 -13.19 -15.34
CA LEU A 291 -2.82 -14.24 -14.44
C LEU A 291 -2.30 -15.57 -14.97
N GLU A 292 -1.71 -16.36 -14.10
CA GLU A 292 -1.18 -17.67 -14.41
C GLU A 292 -1.63 -18.69 -13.36
N PHE A 293 -2.15 -19.83 -13.80
CA PHE A 293 -2.31 -21.04 -12.97
C PHE A 293 -1.38 -22.10 -13.52
N TYR A 294 -0.62 -22.76 -12.66
CA TYR A 294 0.45 -23.63 -13.12
C TYR A 294 0.53 -24.97 -12.39
N ASN A 295 -0.34 -25.22 -11.46
CA ASN A 295 -0.42 -26.48 -10.73
C ASN A 295 -1.82 -26.69 -10.18
N GLY A 296 -2.19 -27.95 -9.95
CA GLY A 296 -3.43 -28.30 -9.26
C GLY A 296 -4.35 -29.21 -10.06
N THR A 297 -5.45 -29.55 -9.43
CA THR A 297 -6.53 -30.34 -10.01
C THR A 297 -7.86 -29.63 -9.87
N CYS A 298 -8.70 -29.77 -10.89
CA CYS A 298 -10.08 -29.36 -10.89
C CYS A 298 -10.88 -30.50 -11.52
N TYR A 299 -11.99 -30.90 -10.95
CA TYR A 299 -12.79 -32.06 -11.40
C TYR A 299 -11.95 -33.36 -11.54
N TYR A 300 -11.04 -33.59 -10.58
CA TYR A 300 -10.09 -34.71 -10.59
C TYR A 300 -9.10 -34.73 -11.76
N ASN A 301 -9.13 -33.74 -12.64
CA ASN A 301 -8.20 -33.61 -13.74
C ASN A 301 -7.11 -32.58 -13.40
N SER A 302 -5.90 -32.83 -13.87
CA SER A 302 -4.86 -31.81 -13.81
C SER A 302 -5.32 -30.60 -14.62
N VAL A 303 -5.29 -29.42 -14.01
CA VAL A 303 -5.49 -28.17 -14.72
C VAL A 303 -4.20 -27.87 -15.44
N GLY A 304 -4.27 -27.72 -16.77
CA GLY A 304 -3.15 -27.27 -17.56
C GLY A 304 -2.72 -25.85 -17.14
N THR A 305 -1.63 -25.38 -17.69
CA THR A 305 -1.14 -24.04 -17.44
C THR A 305 -2.06 -23.00 -18.08
N LEU A 306 -2.81 -22.25 -17.28
CA LEU A 306 -3.48 -21.03 -17.74
C LEU A 306 -2.48 -19.89 -17.65
N LYS A 307 -2.23 -19.20 -18.76
CA LYS A 307 -1.46 -17.98 -18.76
C LYS A 307 -2.13 -16.96 -19.67
N THR A 308 -2.63 -15.89 -19.10
CA THR A 308 -3.35 -14.86 -19.85
C THR A 308 -3.09 -13.46 -19.35
N SER A 309 -3.09 -12.48 -20.26
CA SER A 309 -3.12 -11.07 -19.91
C SER A 309 -4.52 -10.65 -19.50
N LEU A 310 -4.64 -9.79 -18.50
CA LEU A 310 -5.92 -9.32 -17.97
C LEU A 310 -6.43 -8.11 -18.75
N THR A 311 -6.64 -8.26 -20.06
CA THR A 311 -7.01 -7.17 -20.98
C THR A 311 -8.30 -6.46 -20.60
N LYS A 312 -9.18 -7.13 -19.85
CA LYS A 312 -10.47 -6.58 -19.43
C LYS A 312 -10.41 -5.69 -18.19
N LEU A 313 -9.26 -5.63 -17.51
CA LEU A 313 -9.05 -4.67 -16.43
C LEU A 313 -9.07 -3.22 -16.93
N GLY A 314 -8.61 -2.98 -18.17
CA GLY A 314 -8.43 -1.64 -18.69
C GLY A 314 -7.45 -0.82 -17.87
N THR A 315 -7.58 0.50 -17.87
CA THR A 315 -6.74 1.36 -17.03
C THR A 315 -7.19 1.29 -15.57
N MET A 316 -6.26 0.92 -14.71
CA MET A 316 -6.44 0.85 -13.26
C MET A 316 -5.93 2.14 -12.61
N ALA A 317 -6.77 2.80 -11.84
CA ALA A 317 -6.39 3.99 -11.08
C ALA A 317 -6.11 3.64 -9.62
N ALA A 318 -5.31 4.47 -8.95
CA ALA A 318 -5.14 4.37 -7.51
C ALA A 318 -6.51 4.36 -6.81
N ASN A 319 -6.61 3.60 -5.72
CA ASN A 319 -7.85 3.44 -4.95
C ASN A 319 -9.00 2.68 -5.66
N ASP A 320 -8.77 2.14 -6.86
CA ASP A 320 -9.75 1.24 -7.50
C ASP A 320 -9.82 -0.12 -6.78
N ASP A 321 -10.99 -0.76 -6.89
CA ASP A 321 -11.27 -2.09 -6.35
C ASP A 321 -11.81 -2.99 -7.45
N TYR A 322 -11.19 -4.17 -7.64
CA TYR A 322 -11.57 -5.13 -8.66
C TYR A 322 -11.74 -6.52 -8.08
N LYS A 323 -12.70 -7.26 -8.63
CA LYS A 323 -12.83 -8.70 -8.43
C LYS A 323 -12.71 -9.41 -9.77
N LEU A 324 -11.72 -10.30 -9.85
CA LEU A 324 -11.53 -11.19 -10.98
C LEU A 324 -12.29 -12.48 -10.69
N ASN A 325 -13.37 -12.73 -11.42
CA ASN A 325 -14.13 -13.95 -11.31
C ASN A 325 -13.70 -14.88 -12.44
N ILE A 326 -13.25 -16.06 -12.06
CA ILE A 326 -12.77 -17.09 -12.98
C ILE A 326 -13.70 -18.29 -12.85
N LYS A 327 -14.35 -18.63 -13.93
CA LYS A 327 -15.25 -19.78 -14.03
C LYS A 327 -14.58 -20.83 -14.88
N ILE A 328 -14.31 -21.99 -14.29
CA ILE A 328 -13.76 -23.14 -15.02
C ILE A 328 -14.93 -23.95 -15.56
N ASN A 329 -14.96 -24.12 -16.89
CA ASN A 329 -15.93 -24.97 -17.55
C ASN A 329 -15.23 -26.30 -17.87
N PRO A 330 -15.74 -27.43 -17.33
CA PRO A 330 -15.17 -28.72 -17.66
C PRO A 330 -15.49 -29.08 -19.10
N SER A 331 -14.57 -29.77 -19.73
CA SER A 331 -14.86 -30.49 -20.96
C SER A 331 -15.19 -31.92 -20.60
N TYR A 332 -16.33 -32.40 -21.05
CA TYR A 332 -16.68 -33.81 -20.92
C TYR A 332 -16.12 -34.56 -22.10
N LYS A 333 -15.25 -35.51 -21.83
CA LYS A 333 -14.78 -36.44 -22.84
C LYS A 333 -15.77 -37.60 -22.94
N TYR A 334 -16.42 -37.72 -24.08
CA TYR A 334 -17.32 -38.84 -24.37
C TYR A 334 -16.58 -39.89 -25.17
N LEU A 335 -16.80 -41.15 -24.78
CA LEU A 335 -16.42 -42.29 -25.58
C LEU A 335 -17.66 -42.68 -26.41
N PHE A 336 -17.55 -42.49 -27.73
CA PHE A 336 -18.60 -42.94 -28.64
C PHE A 336 -18.55 -44.45 -28.81
N ASN A 337 -19.69 -45.06 -29.23
CA ASN A 337 -19.82 -46.50 -29.42
C ASN A 337 -18.85 -47.05 -30.50
N ASP A 338 -18.30 -46.21 -31.35
CA ASP A 338 -17.30 -46.56 -32.35
C ASP A 338 -15.85 -46.58 -31.82
N GLY A 339 -15.69 -46.32 -30.51
CA GLY A 339 -14.38 -46.27 -29.88
C GLY A 339 -13.67 -44.90 -30.04
N THR A 340 -14.27 -43.94 -30.72
CA THR A 340 -13.72 -42.58 -30.81
C THR A 340 -14.06 -41.79 -29.58
N THR A 341 -13.29 -40.75 -29.29
CA THR A 341 -13.52 -39.81 -28.17
C THR A 341 -13.75 -38.43 -28.72
N GLY A 342 -14.76 -37.75 -28.21
CA GLY A 342 -15.06 -36.36 -28.50
C GLY A 342 -15.25 -35.55 -27.21
N TYR A 343 -15.31 -34.25 -27.36
CA TYR A 343 -15.58 -33.30 -26.27
C TYR A 343 -16.90 -32.60 -26.57
N LEU A 344 -17.70 -32.37 -25.53
CA LEU A 344 -18.90 -31.52 -25.56
C LEU A 344 -18.55 -30.17 -24.94
#